data_17452a4f3cc29f8f573aeff204cb663c
#
_entry.id   17452a4f3cc29f8f573aeff204cb663c
#
_cell.length_a   1.000
_cell.length_b   1.000
_cell.length_c   1.000
_cell.angle_alpha   90.00
_cell.angle_beta   90.00
_cell.angle_gamma   90.00
#
_symmetry.space_group_name_H-M   'P 1'
#
loop_
_entity.id
_entity.type
_entity.pdbx_description
1 polymer ?
#
loop_
_entity_poly.entity_id
_entity_poly.type
_entity_poly.pdbx_seq_one_letter_code
_entity_poly.pdbx_strand_id
1 'polypeptide(L)'
;MTLIIPEQYYQKTSALRSLSRSLISILNPLIATALYAFAGLNGVVAADVGSFIIAFTALLFFVSLPKSRSERSENVFRLAKEGLGFLKRNPMILTLLLFLSGINFVSSAFDAVLPGFVLPNPKGSQAVLGIVTSCSGAAMIVGSLIVSALPKPKDRVKIVYLTMLFAMGTENFILAFSREPVLWCIGQAIGWLFVPVMSTNLEVILRGSIPVELQGRVYACRNTLQFFTIPIGLFLGGFMVDDVCEPFMVRHGDLPILRALFGIGKGSGAALMLFILGVTGSLICIIVGGRLKKYHYNEM
;
A
#
# COMPACT_ATOMS: atom_id res chain seq x y z
N MET A 1 13.69 -3.02 -17.14
CA MET A 1 12.69 -3.57 -18.06
C MET A 1 12.74 -2.95 -19.44
N THR A 2 12.92 -1.67 -19.58
CA THR A 2 13.08 -0.96 -20.88
C THR A 2 14.22 -1.46 -21.76
N LEU A 3 15.22 -2.14 -21.20
CA LEU A 3 16.35 -2.72 -21.92
C LEU A 3 16.07 -4.08 -22.57
N ILE A 4 14.99 -4.76 -22.20
CA ILE A 4 14.71 -6.15 -22.62
C ILE A 4 13.46 -6.24 -23.50
N ILE A 5 12.54 -5.27 -23.37
CA ILE A 5 11.25 -5.32 -24.04
C ILE A 5 11.18 -4.26 -25.13
N PRO A 6 10.90 -4.62 -26.40
CA PRO A 6 10.64 -3.64 -27.45
C PRO A 6 9.46 -2.72 -27.11
N GLU A 7 9.52 -1.46 -27.52
CA GLU A 7 8.54 -0.42 -27.18
C GLU A 7 7.08 -0.81 -27.51
N GLN A 8 6.89 -1.50 -28.62
CA GLN A 8 5.59 -1.98 -29.08
C GLN A 8 4.87 -2.92 -28.07
N TYR A 9 5.60 -3.53 -27.13
CA TYR A 9 5.07 -4.44 -26.12
C TYR A 9 4.93 -3.82 -24.73
N TYR A 10 5.33 -2.56 -24.51
CA TYR A 10 5.26 -1.92 -23.20
C TYR A 10 3.87 -1.91 -22.61
N GLN A 11 2.85 -1.63 -23.42
CA GLN A 11 1.46 -1.61 -22.95
C GLN A 11 0.98 -3.00 -22.53
N LYS A 12 1.25 -4.03 -23.36
CA LYS A 12 0.88 -5.41 -23.05
C LYS A 12 1.60 -5.93 -21.79
N THR A 13 2.87 -5.61 -21.64
CA THR A 13 3.67 -6.03 -20.48
C THR A 13 3.21 -5.32 -19.21
N SER A 14 2.86 -4.03 -19.30
CA SER A 14 2.30 -3.30 -18.15
C SER A 14 0.95 -3.86 -17.73
N ALA A 15 0.08 -4.18 -18.68
CA ALA A 15 -1.21 -4.81 -18.41
C ALA A 15 -1.05 -6.19 -17.76
N LEU A 16 -0.16 -7.03 -18.29
CA LEU A 16 0.13 -8.35 -17.74
C LEU A 16 0.71 -8.27 -16.30
N ARG A 17 1.58 -7.31 -16.07
CA ARG A 17 2.15 -7.07 -14.74
C ARG A 17 1.09 -6.58 -13.74
N SER A 18 0.16 -5.73 -14.17
CA SER A 18 -0.96 -5.29 -13.33
C SER A 18 -1.88 -6.45 -12.99
N LEU A 19 -2.22 -7.29 -13.98
CA LEU A 19 -3.01 -8.49 -13.78
C LEU A 19 -2.33 -9.46 -12.80
N SER A 20 -1.03 -9.72 -12.97
CA SER A 20 -0.27 -10.57 -12.06
C SER A 20 -0.31 -10.06 -10.63
N ARG A 21 -0.13 -8.75 -10.41
CA ARG A 21 -0.22 -8.15 -9.06
C ARG A 21 -1.60 -8.32 -8.44
N SER A 22 -2.64 -8.12 -9.22
CA SER A 22 -4.01 -8.27 -8.74
C SER A 22 -4.33 -9.73 -8.39
N LEU A 23 -3.89 -10.69 -9.22
CA LEU A 23 -4.03 -12.12 -8.93
C LEU A 23 -3.28 -12.52 -7.66
N ILE A 24 -2.05 -12.05 -7.49
CA ILE A 24 -1.23 -12.30 -6.29
C ILE A 24 -1.95 -11.76 -5.04
N SER A 25 -2.51 -10.56 -5.08
CA SER A 25 -3.19 -9.97 -3.94
C SER A 25 -4.48 -10.70 -3.51
N ILE A 26 -5.12 -11.42 -4.43
CA ILE A 26 -6.26 -12.28 -4.11
C ILE A 26 -5.80 -13.67 -3.64
N LEU A 27 -4.89 -14.27 -4.38
CA LEU A 27 -4.53 -15.69 -4.16
C LEU A 27 -3.63 -15.86 -2.94
N ASN A 28 -2.71 -14.93 -2.67
CA ASN A 28 -1.78 -15.05 -1.55
C ASN A 28 -2.49 -15.24 -0.20
N PRO A 29 -3.46 -14.40 0.21
CA PRO A 29 -4.11 -14.57 1.50
C PRO A 29 -4.87 -15.91 1.60
N LEU A 30 -5.51 -16.34 0.51
CA LEU A 30 -6.26 -17.59 0.47
C LEU A 30 -5.32 -18.80 0.54
N ILE A 31 -4.26 -18.79 -0.26
CA ILE A 31 -3.25 -19.87 -0.28
C ILE A 31 -2.51 -19.93 1.07
N ALA A 32 -2.10 -18.78 1.60
CA ALA A 32 -1.41 -18.72 2.89
C ALA A 32 -2.30 -19.26 4.03
N THR A 33 -3.58 -18.87 4.06
CA THR A 33 -4.53 -19.36 5.05
C THR A 33 -4.77 -20.86 4.91
N ALA A 34 -4.98 -21.34 3.69
CA ALA A 34 -5.18 -22.77 3.44
C ALA A 34 -3.92 -23.57 3.80
N LEU A 35 -2.75 -23.13 3.36
CA LEU A 35 -1.48 -23.80 3.64
C LEU A 35 -1.18 -23.86 5.15
N TYR A 36 -1.44 -22.76 5.84
CA TYR A 36 -1.30 -22.74 7.30
C TYR A 36 -2.27 -23.70 8.00
N ALA A 37 -3.53 -23.78 7.53
CA ALA A 37 -4.53 -24.68 8.09
C ALA A 37 -4.20 -26.18 7.89
N PHE A 38 -3.63 -26.54 6.71
CA PHE A 38 -3.32 -27.94 6.39
C PHE A 38 -1.93 -28.39 6.84
N ALA A 39 -0.92 -27.53 6.77
CA ALA A 39 0.48 -27.89 6.97
C ALA A 39 1.16 -27.09 8.11
N GLY A 40 0.45 -26.20 8.76
CA GLY A 40 0.97 -25.37 9.84
C GLY A 40 2.09 -24.42 9.38
N LEU A 41 2.78 -23.81 10.33
CA LEU A 41 3.87 -22.87 10.06
C LEU A 41 5.01 -23.50 9.25
N ASN A 42 5.38 -24.75 9.57
CA ASN A 42 6.46 -25.44 8.88
C ASN A 42 6.15 -25.67 7.39
N GLY A 43 4.91 -25.94 7.05
CA GLY A 43 4.48 -26.08 5.66
C GLY A 43 4.53 -24.75 4.89
N VAL A 44 4.16 -23.67 5.53
CA VAL A 44 4.28 -22.31 4.94
C VAL A 44 5.73 -21.97 4.66
N VAL A 45 6.62 -22.18 5.64
CA VAL A 45 8.07 -21.91 5.50
C VAL A 45 8.68 -22.81 4.41
N ALA A 46 8.32 -24.09 4.37
CA ALA A 46 8.83 -25.02 3.35
C ALA A 46 8.39 -24.61 1.92
N ALA A 47 7.13 -24.17 1.75
CA ALA A 47 6.62 -23.68 0.47
C ALA A 47 7.31 -22.38 0.03
N ASP A 48 7.55 -21.46 0.95
CA ASP A 48 8.23 -20.19 0.68
C ASP A 48 9.69 -20.44 0.25
N VAL A 49 10.45 -21.21 1.03
CA VAL A 49 11.83 -21.59 0.71
C VAL A 49 11.91 -22.36 -0.62
N GLY A 50 10.99 -23.29 -0.85
CA GLY A 50 10.93 -24.08 -2.09
C GLY A 50 10.68 -23.20 -3.31
N SER A 51 9.70 -22.30 -3.24
CA SER A 51 9.40 -21.35 -4.32
C SER A 51 10.56 -20.37 -4.57
N PHE A 52 11.24 -19.91 -3.50
CA PHE A 52 12.43 -19.09 -3.62
C PHE A 52 13.56 -19.81 -4.36
N ILE A 53 13.86 -21.07 -4.01
CA ILE A 53 14.90 -21.86 -4.66
C ILE A 53 14.57 -22.03 -6.15
N ILE A 54 13.33 -22.35 -6.50
CA ILE A 54 12.90 -22.50 -7.90
C ILE A 54 13.09 -21.18 -8.66
N ALA A 55 12.62 -20.07 -8.10
CA ALA A 55 12.74 -18.75 -8.73
C ALA A 55 14.19 -18.31 -8.89
N PHE A 56 15.03 -18.55 -7.87
CA PHE A 56 16.46 -18.23 -7.90
C PHE A 56 17.21 -19.05 -8.94
N THR A 57 16.93 -20.34 -9.02
CA THR A 57 17.52 -21.25 -10.01
C THR A 57 17.10 -20.85 -11.43
N ALA A 58 15.81 -20.53 -11.62
CA ALA A 58 15.31 -20.04 -12.90
C ALA A 58 16.02 -18.73 -13.33
N LEU A 59 16.22 -17.81 -12.39
CA LEU A 59 16.93 -16.56 -12.65
C LEU A 59 18.39 -16.79 -13.08
N LEU A 60 19.09 -17.72 -12.42
CA LEU A 60 20.51 -18.00 -12.70
C LEU A 60 20.72 -18.68 -14.05
N PHE A 61 19.85 -19.62 -14.42
CA PHE A 61 20.07 -20.47 -15.58
C PHE A 61 19.31 -20.03 -16.84
N PHE A 62 18.17 -19.34 -16.71
CA PHE A 62 17.31 -19.01 -17.83
C PHE A 62 17.26 -17.53 -18.19
N VAL A 63 17.77 -16.63 -17.32
CA VAL A 63 17.72 -15.18 -17.59
C VAL A 63 19.10 -14.67 -18.01
N SER A 64 19.30 -14.47 -19.30
CA SER A 64 20.49 -13.77 -19.82
C SER A 64 20.32 -12.27 -19.63
N LEU A 65 21.02 -11.68 -18.67
CA LEU A 65 21.03 -10.23 -18.51
C LEU A 65 21.93 -9.62 -19.59
N PRO A 66 21.42 -8.64 -20.39
CA PRO A 66 22.27 -7.91 -21.30
C PRO A 66 23.38 -7.23 -20.49
N LYS A 67 24.64 -7.40 -20.91
CA LYS A 67 25.76 -6.66 -20.31
C LYS A 67 25.47 -5.18 -20.49
N SER A 68 25.05 -4.52 -19.43
CA SER A 68 24.98 -3.06 -19.40
C SER A 68 26.38 -2.55 -19.71
N ARG A 69 26.53 -1.77 -20.79
CA ARG A 69 27.71 -0.93 -20.96
C ARG A 69 27.68 0.09 -19.83
N SER A 70 28.19 -0.31 -18.67
CA SER A 70 28.51 0.61 -17.59
C SER A 70 29.68 1.45 -18.07
N GLU A 71 29.36 2.54 -18.75
CA GLU A 71 30.30 3.63 -18.87
C GLU A 71 30.44 4.24 -17.48
N ARG A 72 31.57 3.97 -16.86
CA ARG A 72 32.04 4.43 -15.54
C ARG A 72 31.15 4.03 -14.35
N SER A 73 31.79 3.48 -13.35
CA SER A 73 31.27 3.37 -11.98
C SER A 73 30.92 4.77 -11.48
N GLU A 74 29.71 5.24 -11.84
CA GLU A 74 29.20 6.48 -11.26
C GLU A 74 28.95 6.23 -9.77
N ASN A 75 29.51 7.11 -8.95
CA ASN A 75 29.41 7.00 -7.50
C ASN A 75 27.92 7.07 -7.11
N VAL A 76 27.40 5.98 -6.51
CA VAL A 76 25.99 5.86 -6.11
C VAL A 76 25.53 7.06 -5.25
N PHE A 77 26.42 7.60 -4.42
CA PHE A 77 26.14 8.81 -3.63
C PHE A 77 25.93 10.05 -4.52
N ARG A 78 26.65 10.17 -5.63
CA ARG A 78 26.46 11.26 -6.58
C ARG A 78 25.11 11.16 -7.26
N LEU A 79 24.72 9.96 -7.71
CA LEU A 79 23.42 9.70 -8.33
C LEU A 79 22.25 9.99 -7.37
N ALA A 80 22.38 9.55 -6.11
CA ALA A 80 21.40 9.86 -5.07
C ALA A 80 21.30 11.37 -4.80
N LYS A 81 22.45 12.07 -4.74
CA LYS A 81 22.50 13.52 -4.53
C LYS A 81 21.82 14.29 -5.69
N GLU A 82 21.99 13.82 -6.93
CA GLU A 82 21.35 14.42 -8.10
C GLU A 82 19.84 14.22 -8.08
N GLY A 83 19.36 13.01 -7.73
CA GLY A 83 17.93 12.73 -7.53
C GLY A 83 17.32 13.59 -6.42
N LEU A 84 17.97 13.68 -5.26
CA LEU A 84 17.55 14.55 -4.16
C LEU A 84 17.61 16.03 -4.54
N GLY A 85 18.63 16.45 -5.30
CA GLY A 85 18.75 17.81 -5.84
C GLY A 85 17.59 18.18 -6.76
N PHE A 86 17.17 17.26 -7.62
CA PHE A 86 15.99 17.43 -8.47
C PHE A 86 14.71 17.57 -7.63
N LEU A 87 14.51 16.70 -6.63
CA LEU A 87 13.34 16.76 -5.74
C LEU A 87 13.25 18.08 -4.98
N LYS A 88 14.37 18.60 -4.47
CA LYS A 88 14.40 19.91 -3.79
C LYS A 88 14.01 21.07 -4.70
N ARG A 89 14.36 21.00 -5.99
CA ARG A 89 13.99 22.01 -7.00
C ARG A 89 12.56 21.87 -7.50
N ASN A 90 11.93 20.69 -7.27
CA ASN A 90 10.58 20.38 -7.72
C ASN A 90 9.68 20.06 -6.51
N PRO A 91 9.22 21.07 -5.76
CA PRO A 91 8.50 20.88 -4.49
C PRO A 91 7.17 20.15 -4.65
N MET A 92 6.52 20.22 -5.82
CA MET A 92 5.33 19.43 -6.12
C MET A 92 5.62 17.94 -6.08
N ILE A 93 6.67 17.49 -6.78
CA ILE A 93 7.06 16.08 -6.83
C ILE A 93 7.49 15.60 -5.44
N LEU A 94 8.30 16.39 -4.75
CA LEU A 94 8.73 16.07 -3.38
C LEU A 94 7.51 15.90 -2.46
N THR A 95 6.53 16.81 -2.54
CA THR A 95 5.31 16.74 -1.74
C THR A 95 4.50 15.48 -2.05
N LEU A 96 4.39 15.09 -3.33
CA LEU A 96 3.72 13.86 -3.76
C LEU A 96 4.45 12.60 -3.24
N LEU A 97 5.79 12.59 -3.25
CA LEU A 97 6.56 11.46 -2.73
C LEU A 97 6.45 11.35 -1.21
N LEU A 98 6.48 12.46 -0.48
CA LEU A 98 6.25 12.48 0.97
C LEU A 98 4.83 12.05 1.31
N PHE A 99 3.85 12.48 0.54
CA PHE A 99 2.47 12.00 0.65
C PHE A 99 2.39 10.48 0.51
N LEU A 100 2.98 9.94 -0.55
CA LEU A 100 2.99 8.50 -0.80
C LEU A 100 3.68 7.74 0.34
N SER A 101 4.78 8.27 0.88
CA SER A 101 5.47 7.68 2.04
C SER A 101 4.59 7.69 3.29
N GLY A 102 3.86 8.78 3.54
CA GLY A 102 2.90 8.87 4.64
C GLY A 102 1.73 7.88 4.50
N ILE A 103 1.18 7.75 3.29
CA ILE A 103 0.14 6.75 3.01
C ILE A 103 0.66 5.32 3.19
N ASN A 104 1.87 5.01 2.69
CA ASN A 104 2.47 3.69 2.90
C ASN A 104 2.73 3.38 4.39
N PHE A 105 3.14 4.39 5.17
CA PHE A 105 3.28 4.25 6.62
C PHE A 105 1.96 3.86 7.28
N VAL A 106 0.87 4.59 6.98
CA VAL A 106 -0.47 4.31 7.54
C VAL A 106 -0.98 2.94 7.08
N SER A 107 -0.83 2.61 5.79
CA SER A 107 -1.26 1.31 5.25
C SER A 107 -0.48 0.15 5.86
N SER A 108 0.83 0.27 6.03
CA SER A 108 1.62 -0.81 6.65
C SER A 108 1.33 -0.96 8.15
N ALA A 109 1.07 0.14 8.87
CA ALA A 109 0.58 0.07 10.24
C ALA A 109 -0.79 -0.62 10.31
N PHE A 110 -1.69 -0.33 9.37
CA PHE A 110 -2.97 -1.01 9.23
C PHE A 110 -2.80 -2.52 9.01
N ASP A 111 -1.88 -2.94 8.14
CA ASP A 111 -1.59 -4.36 7.88
C ASP A 111 -1.15 -5.11 9.15
N ALA A 112 -0.38 -4.44 10.03
CA ALA A 112 0.02 -5.01 11.32
C ALA A 112 -1.15 -5.10 12.32
N VAL A 113 -2.07 -4.13 12.28
CA VAL A 113 -3.22 -4.04 13.21
C VAL A 113 -4.34 -5.00 12.84
N LEU A 114 -4.58 -5.24 11.55
CA LEU A 114 -5.73 -5.99 11.04
C LEU A 114 -5.86 -7.40 11.64
N PRO A 115 -4.80 -8.22 11.76
CA PRO A 115 -4.90 -9.53 12.42
C PRO A 115 -5.29 -9.42 13.91
N GLY A 116 -4.70 -8.45 14.63
CA GLY A 116 -5.02 -8.17 16.05
C GLY A 116 -6.44 -7.67 16.26
N PHE A 117 -7.06 -7.10 15.23
CA PHE A 117 -8.47 -6.71 15.24
C PHE A 117 -9.42 -7.87 14.91
N VAL A 118 -9.12 -8.65 13.86
CA VAL A 118 -10.03 -9.70 13.36
C VAL A 118 -9.99 -10.96 14.24
N LEU A 119 -8.78 -11.47 14.56
CA LEU A 119 -8.64 -12.78 15.19
C LEU A 119 -9.23 -12.88 16.61
N PRO A 120 -9.10 -11.86 17.50
CA PRO A 120 -9.68 -11.93 18.83
C PRO A 120 -11.20 -11.72 18.85
N ASN A 121 -11.79 -11.23 17.74
CA ASN A 121 -13.22 -10.98 17.66
C ASN A 121 -14.00 -12.31 17.68
N PRO A 122 -15.13 -12.42 18.43
CA PRO A 122 -15.96 -13.64 18.47
C PRO A 122 -16.44 -14.13 17.10
N LYS A 123 -16.59 -13.22 16.12
CA LYS A 123 -16.94 -13.55 14.73
C LYS A 123 -15.72 -13.66 13.82
N GLY A 124 -14.51 -13.51 14.38
CA GLY A 124 -13.25 -13.59 13.65
C GLY A 124 -12.70 -15.01 13.60
N SER A 125 -11.86 -15.28 12.61
CA SER A 125 -11.08 -16.50 12.45
C SER A 125 -10.00 -16.30 11.40
N GLN A 126 -9.07 -17.23 11.25
CA GLN A 126 -8.09 -17.23 10.17
C GLN A 126 -8.76 -17.18 8.78
N ALA A 127 -9.85 -17.94 8.61
CA ALA A 127 -10.61 -17.94 7.36
C ALA A 127 -11.26 -16.58 7.07
N VAL A 128 -11.85 -15.96 8.11
CA VAL A 128 -12.44 -14.62 8.00
C VAL A 128 -11.36 -13.58 7.66
N LEU A 129 -10.21 -13.63 8.31
CA LEU A 129 -9.08 -12.75 7.99
C LEU A 129 -8.64 -12.92 6.53
N GLY A 130 -8.53 -14.17 6.05
CA GLY A 130 -8.21 -14.47 4.66
C GLY A 130 -9.25 -13.91 3.67
N ILE A 131 -10.54 -14.02 3.99
CA ILE A 131 -11.62 -13.45 3.16
C ILE A 131 -11.55 -11.92 3.15
N VAL A 132 -11.43 -11.29 4.33
CA VAL A 132 -11.36 -9.82 4.47
C VAL A 132 -10.18 -9.27 3.67
N THR A 133 -8.99 -9.86 3.79
CA THR A 133 -7.81 -9.43 3.02
C THR A 133 -7.95 -9.71 1.53
N SER A 134 -8.64 -10.79 1.12
CA SER A 134 -8.89 -11.07 -0.30
C SER A 134 -9.84 -10.06 -0.96
N CYS A 135 -10.75 -9.45 -0.19
CA CYS A 135 -11.62 -8.37 -0.69
C CYS A 135 -10.83 -7.17 -1.20
N SER A 136 -9.67 -6.87 -0.63
CA SER A 136 -8.78 -5.80 -1.13
C SER A 136 -8.26 -6.09 -2.53
N GLY A 137 -7.84 -7.33 -2.80
CA GLY A 137 -7.38 -7.76 -4.12
C GLY A 137 -8.47 -7.71 -5.19
N ALA A 138 -9.67 -8.18 -4.85
CA ALA A 138 -10.83 -8.09 -5.75
C ALA A 138 -11.18 -6.62 -6.06
N ALA A 139 -11.18 -5.76 -5.05
CA ALA A 139 -11.43 -4.34 -5.21
C ALA A 139 -10.37 -3.65 -6.08
N MET A 140 -9.09 -4.03 -5.97
CA MET A 140 -8.03 -3.52 -6.84
C MET A 140 -8.24 -3.87 -8.31
N ILE A 141 -8.75 -5.08 -8.62
CA ILE A 141 -9.09 -5.45 -10.00
C ILE A 141 -10.20 -4.54 -10.52
N VAL A 142 -11.30 -4.43 -9.76
CA VAL A 142 -12.43 -3.56 -10.12
C VAL A 142 -11.96 -2.11 -10.30
N GLY A 143 -11.19 -1.58 -9.35
CA GLY A 143 -10.61 -0.24 -9.43
C GLY A 143 -9.71 -0.02 -10.66
N SER A 144 -8.93 -1.03 -11.06
CA SER A 144 -8.09 -0.99 -12.26
C SER A 144 -8.93 -0.95 -13.54
N LEU A 145 -10.03 -1.71 -13.58
CA LEU A 145 -10.97 -1.67 -14.70
C LEU A 145 -11.68 -0.31 -14.79
N ILE A 146 -12.11 0.22 -13.66
CA ILE A 146 -12.74 1.55 -13.59
C ILE A 146 -11.79 2.61 -14.15
N VAL A 147 -10.53 2.65 -13.69
CA VAL A 147 -9.53 3.63 -14.17
C VAL A 147 -9.28 3.50 -15.66
N SER A 148 -9.27 2.28 -16.19
CA SER A 148 -9.04 2.07 -17.61
C SER A 148 -10.21 2.53 -18.49
N ALA A 149 -11.43 2.55 -17.94
CA ALA A 149 -12.65 2.98 -18.63
C ALA A 149 -12.97 4.47 -18.48
N LEU A 150 -12.43 5.12 -17.43
CA LEU A 150 -12.70 6.54 -17.16
C LEU A 150 -11.91 7.46 -18.11
N PRO A 151 -12.51 8.58 -18.52
CA PRO A 151 -11.80 9.61 -19.30
C PRO A 151 -10.67 10.24 -18.48
N LYS A 152 -9.71 10.83 -19.18
CA LYS A 152 -8.60 11.55 -18.53
C LYS A 152 -9.14 12.65 -17.63
N PRO A 153 -8.73 12.67 -16.34
CA PRO A 153 -9.20 13.70 -15.43
C PRO A 153 -8.55 15.06 -15.71
N LYS A 154 -9.31 16.13 -15.46
CA LYS A 154 -8.83 17.51 -15.60
C LYS A 154 -7.74 17.89 -14.59
N ASP A 155 -7.78 17.31 -13.40
CA ASP A 155 -6.83 17.59 -12.32
C ASP A 155 -6.42 16.27 -11.63
N ARG A 156 -5.31 15.72 -12.10
CA ARG A 156 -4.76 14.46 -11.57
C ARG A 156 -4.27 14.59 -10.14
N VAL A 157 -3.70 15.75 -9.78
CA VAL A 157 -3.19 16.00 -8.43
C VAL A 157 -4.34 15.95 -7.43
N LYS A 158 -5.46 16.58 -7.79
CA LYS A 158 -6.67 16.58 -6.96
C LYS A 158 -7.21 15.15 -6.76
N ILE A 159 -7.24 14.35 -7.82
CA ILE A 159 -7.68 12.96 -7.74
C ILE A 159 -6.79 12.15 -6.79
N VAL A 160 -5.46 12.30 -6.87
CA VAL A 160 -4.51 11.56 -6.03
C VAL A 160 -4.82 11.73 -4.55
N TYR A 161 -4.98 12.95 -4.05
CA TYR A 161 -5.20 13.13 -2.62
C TYR A 161 -6.65 12.91 -2.19
N LEU A 162 -7.65 13.21 -3.03
CA LEU A 162 -9.06 13.01 -2.69
C LEU A 162 -9.46 11.54 -2.64
N THR A 163 -8.97 10.73 -3.59
CA THR A 163 -9.22 9.28 -3.57
C THR A 163 -8.63 8.63 -2.33
N MET A 164 -7.43 9.05 -1.91
CA MET A 164 -6.83 8.54 -0.68
C MET A 164 -7.51 9.07 0.57
N LEU A 165 -7.96 10.33 0.59
CA LEU A 165 -8.74 10.87 1.71
C LEU A 165 -10.01 10.05 1.92
N PHE A 166 -10.73 9.75 0.84
CA PHE A 166 -11.93 8.93 0.90
C PHE A 166 -11.61 7.49 1.32
N ALA A 167 -10.60 6.87 0.71
CA ALA A 167 -10.18 5.50 1.01
C ALA A 167 -9.78 5.34 2.48
N MET A 168 -8.82 6.13 2.96
CA MET A 168 -8.29 6.05 4.32
C MET A 168 -9.37 6.34 5.37
N GLY A 169 -10.22 7.35 5.13
CA GLY A 169 -11.32 7.68 6.04
C GLY A 169 -12.34 6.55 6.10
N THR A 170 -12.90 6.14 4.95
CA THR A 170 -13.99 5.16 4.94
C THR A 170 -13.55 3.78 5.43
N GLU A 171 -12.43 3.25 4.95
CA GLU A 171 -11.92 1.93 5.32
C GLU A 171 -11.69 1.83 6.83
N ASN A 172 -10.83 2.72 7.34
CA ASN A 172 -10.42 2.65 8.73
C ASN A 172 -11.59 2.89 9.71
N PHE A 173 -12.49 3.83 9.40
CA PHE A 173 -13.64 4.09 10.27
C PHE A 173 -14.71 3.00 10.19
N ILE A 174 -14.96 2.41 9.00
CA ILE A 174 -15.87 1.26 8.89
C ILE A 174 -15.35 0.10 9.73
N LEU A 175 -14.08 -0.24 9.65
CA LEU A 175 -13.50 -1.31 10.45
C LEU A 175 -13.52 -0.96 11.94
N ALA A 176 -13.07 0.24 12.31
CA ALA A 176 -13.01 0.65 13.72
C ALA A 176 -14.35 0.55 14.45
N PHE A 177 -15.45 0.89 13.78
CA PHE A 177 -16.78 0.94 14.39
C PHE A 177 -17.63 -0.31 14.14
N SER A 178 -17.20 -1.25 13.29
CA SER A 178 -17.98 -2.43 12.96
C SER A 178 -17.56 -3.65 13.76
N ARG A 179 -18.53 -4.58 13.95
CA ARG A 179 -18.34 -5.88 14.60
C ARG A 179 -18.74 -7.02 13.66
N GLU A 180 -19.10 -6.70 12.43
CA GLU A 180 -19.61 -7.66 11.45
C GLU A 180 -18.58 -7.92 10.36
N PRO A 181 -18.19 -9.17 10.09
CA PRO A 181 -17.23 -9.54 9.05
C PRO A 181 -17.59 -8.99 7.67
N VAL A 182 -18.91 -8.92 7.36
CA VAL A 182 -19.37 -8.34 6.08
C VAL A 182 -18.97 -6.86 5.95
N LEU A 183 -19.08 -6.09 7.04
CA LEU A 183 -18.67 -4.68 7.04
C LEU A 183 -17.15 -4.54 6.94
N TRP A 184 -16.37 -5.47 7.51
CA TRP A 184 -14.91 -5.48 7.32
C TRP A 184 -14.54 -5.71 5.86
N CYS A 185 -15.22 -6.64 5.17
CA CYS A 185 -15.04 -6.86 3.73
C CYS A 185 -15.42 -5.62 2.91
N ILE A 186 -16.53 -4.96 3.25
CA ILE A 186 -16.96 -3.72 2.59
C ILE A 186 -15.95 -2.59 2.81
N GLY A 187 -15.47 -2.40 4.04
CA GLY A 187 -14.44 -1.40 4.35
C GLY A 187 -13.17 -1.62 3.54
N GLN A 188 -12.65 -2.86 3.54
CA GLN A 188 -11.50 -3.26 2.73
C GLN A 188 -11.74 -3.01 1.23
N ALA A 189 -12.90 -3.43 0.72
CA ALA A 189 -13.21 -3.25 -0.69
C ALA A 189 -13.25 -1.75 -1.07
N ILE A 190 -13.87 -0.90 -0.25
CA ILE A 190 -13.93 0.55 -0.52
C ILE A 190 -12.54 1.18 -0.47
N GLY A 191 -11.73 0.86 0.55
CA GLY A 191 -10.39 1.43 0.69
C GLY A 191 -9.49 1.10 -0.50
N TRP A 192 -9.45 -0.17 -0.88
CA TRP A 192 -8.54 -0.65 -1.94
C TRP A 192 -9.03 -0.38 -3.37
N LEU A 193 -10.34 -0.11 -3.55
CA LEU A 193 -10.91 0.27 -4.85
C LEU A 193 -10.23 1.50 -5.45
N PHE A 194 -9.84 2.46 -4.61
CA PHE A 194 -9.27 3.74 -5.04
C PHE A 194 -7.75 3.73 -5.21
N VAL A 195 -7.06 2.71 -4.72
CA VAL A 195 -5.59 2.59 -4.85
C VAL A 195 -5.12 2.59 -6.32
N PRO A 196 -5.73 1.85 -7.26
CA PRO A 196 -5.37 1.91 -8.67
C PRO A 196 -5.63 3.30 -9.29
N VAL A 197 -6.70 3.99 -8.86
CA VAL A 197 -7.02 5.35 -9.33
C VAL A 197 -5.91 6.32 -8.93
N MET A 198 -5.51 6.29 -7.65
CA MET A 198 -4.42 7.11 -7.13
C MET A 198 -3.10 6.78 -7.83
N SER A 199 -2.71 5.50 -7.86
CA SER A 199 -1.40 5.09 -8.35
C SER A 199 -1.21 5.38 -9.85
N THR A 200 -2.24 5.18 -10.67
CA THR A 200 -2.20 5.50 -12.11
C THR A 200 -2.02 7.00 -12.34
N ASN A 201 -2.80 7.84 -11.65
CA ASN A 201 -2.68 9.29 -11.80
C ASN A 201 -1.35 9.81 -11.27
N LEU A 202 -0.86 9.29 -10.14
CA LEU A 202 0.46 9.62 -9.60
C LEU A 202 1.58 9.26 -10.58
N GLU A 203 1.52 8.07 -11.18
CA GLU A 203 2.53 7.61 -12.13
C GLU A 203 2.57 8.48 -13.39
N VAL A 204 1.41 8.91 -13.90
CA VAL A 204 1.35 9.85 -15.04
C VAL A 204 1.98 11.19 -14.69
N ILE A 205 1.68 11.74 -13.49
CA ILE A 205 2.30 13.00 -13.03
C ILE A 205 3.82 12.84 -12.96
N LEU A 206 4.31 11.77 -12.32
CA LEU A 206 5.74 11.55 -12.15
C LEU A 206 6.47 11.40 -13.49
N ARG A 207 5.92 10.60 -14.43
CA ARG A 207 6.53 10.40 -15.75
C ARG A 207 6.52 11.67 -16.59
N GLY A 208 5.46 12.47 -16.53
CA GLY A 208 5.36 13.73 -17.27
C GLY A 208 6.22 14.85 -16.69
N SER A 209 6.50 14.82 -15.38
CA SER A 209 7.25 15.89 -14.70
C SER A 209 8.74 15.62 -14.53
N ILE A 210 9.20 14.38 -14.72
CA ILE A 210 10.59 13.98 -14.49
C ILE A 210 11.26 13.74 -15.85
N PRO A 211 12.34 14.47 -16.19
CA PRO A 211 13.15 14.20 -17.38
C PRO A 211 13.60 12.75 -17.44
N VAL A 212 13.59 12.15 -18.63
CA VAL A 212 13.87 10.71 -18.83
C VAL A 212 15.22 10.31 -18.22
N GLU A 213 16.24 11.17 -18.33
CA GLU A 213 17.60 10.95 -17.82
C GLU A 213 17.65 10.89 -16.28
N LEU A 214 16.71 11.54 -15.60
CA LEU A 214 16.62 11.59 -14.13
C LEU A 214 15.60 10.62 -13.56
N GLN A 215 14.74 10.00 -14.37
CA GLN A 215 13.70 9.09 -13.90
C GLN A 215 14.26 7.99 -13.00
N GLY A 216 15.32 7.30 -13.44
CA GLY A 216 15.92 6.23 -12.64
C GLY A 216 16.38 6.70 -11.26
N ARG A 217 16.98 7.88 -11.16
CA ARG A 217 17.51 8.48 -9.92
C ARG A 217 16.37 8.92 -8.98
N VAL A 218 15.34 9.55 -9.53
CA VAL A 218 14.17 10.01 -8.76
C VAL A 218 13.33 8.82 -8.29
N TYR A 219 13.13 7.80 -9.14
CA TYR A 219 12.44 6.57 -8.73
C TYR A 219 13.21 5.77 -7.67
N ALA A 220 14.55 5.79 -7.71
CA ALA A 220 15.36 5.20 -6.64
C ALA A 220 15.11 5.93 -5.31
N CYS A 221 15.11 7.26 -5.28
CA CYS A 221 14.77 8.04 -4.09
C CYS A 221 13.33 7.75 -3.61
N ARG A 222 12.36 7.68 -4.54
CA ARG A 222 10.99 7.29 -4.22
C ARG A 222 10.93 5.94 -3.53
N ASN A 223 11.54 4.92 -4.13
CA ASN A 223 11.52 3.57 -3.61
C ASN A 223 12.18 3.49 -2.23
N THR A 224 13.31 4.17 -2.03
CA THR A 224 13.97 4.24 -0.72
C THR A 224 13.05 4.83 0.34
N LEU A 225 12.37 5.96 0.05
CA LEU A 225 11.42 6.57 0.97
C LEU A 225 10.25 5.64 1.28
N GLN A 226 9.68 4.99 0.28
CA GLN A 226 8.57 4.05 0.46
C GLN A 226 8.97 2.83 1.27
N PHE A 227 10.07 2.16 0.89
CA PHE A 227 10.51 0.94 1.55
C PHE A 227 11.01 1.18 2.98
N PHE A 228 11.47 2.38 3.29
CA PHE A 228 11.86 2.73 4.66
C PHE A 228 10.65 2.94 5.57
N THR A 229 9.56 3.51 5.07
CA THR A 229 8.36 3.78 5.88
C THR A 229 7.54 2.53 6.18
N ILE A 230 7.58 1.51 5.33
CA ILE A 230 6.82 0.26 5.52
C ILE A 230 7.24 -0.50 6.79
N PRO A 231 8.53 -0.84 7.03
CA PRO A 231 8.94 -1.52 8.25
C PRO A 231 8.63 -0.72 9.52
N ILE A 232 8.78 0.61 9.44
CA ILE A 232 8.46 1.49 10.58
C ILE A 232 6.96 1.45 10.88
N GLY A 233 6.12 1.50 9.84
CA GLY A 233 4.67 1.40 10.01
C GLY A 233 4.24 0.06 10.60
N LEU A 234 4.77 -1.06 10.09
CA LEU A 234 4.51 -2.39 10.63
C LEU A 234 4.90 -2.50 12.10
N PHE A 235 6.11 -2.05 12.45
CA PHE A 235 6.60 -2.09 13.83
C PHE A 235 5.75 -1.21 14.76
N LEU A 236 5.53 0.05 14.38
CA LEU A 236 4.76 0.97 15.21
C LEU A 236 3.29 0.57 15.29
N GLY A 237 2.71 0.02 14.22
CA GLY A 237 1.33 -0.49 14.23
C GLY A 237 1.14 -1.60 15.27
N GLY A 238 2.02 -2.61 15.27
CA GLY A 238 1.99 -3.70 16.25
C GLY A 238 2.26 -3.20 17.66
N PHE A 239 3.34 -2.44 17.87
CA PHE A 239 3.70 -1.87 19.18
C PHE A 239 2.57 -1.01 19.77
N MET A 240 1.97 -0.13 18.97
CA MET A 240 0.89 0.75 19.43
C MET A 240 -0.38 -0.04 19.82
N VAL A 241 -0.66 -1.15 19.14
CA VAL A 241 -1.78 -2.01 19.53
C VAL A 241 -1.49 -2.71 20.85
N ASP A 242 -0.38 -3.43 20.93
CA ASP A 242 -0.11 -4.36 22.04
C ASP A 242 0.29 -3.62 23.32
N ASP A 243 1.10 -2.58 23.23
CA ASP A 243 1.69 -1.90 24.40
C ASP A 243 0.95 -0.61 24.80
N VAL A 244 0.11 -0.05 23.91
CA VAL A 244 -0.58 1.23 24.19
C VAL A 244 -2.09 1.09 24.13
N CYS A 245 -2.66 0.70 22.97
CA CYS A 245 -4.10 0.75 22.76
C CYS A 245 -4.86 -0.36 23.52
N GLU A 246 -4.35 -1.60 23.52
CA GLU A 246 -4.99 -2.69 24.28
C GLU A 246 -4.94 -2.44 25.80
N PRO A 247 -3.78 -2.09 26.42
CA PRO A 247 -3.75 -1.72 27.85
C PRO A 247 -4.60 -0.50 28.19
N PHE A 248 -4.69 0.48 27.29
CA PHE A 248 -5.56 1.64 27.47
C PHE A 248 -7.03 1.22 27.50
N MET A 249 -7.47 0.39 26.56
CA MET A 249 -8.85 -0.09 26.49
C MET A 249 -9.20 -1.03 27.64
N VAL A 250 -8.26 -1.83 28.14
CA VAL A 250 -8.46 -2.65 29.35
C VAL A 250 -8.72 -1.78 30.58
N ARG A 251 -8.05 -0.64 30.72
CA ARG A 251 -8.20 0.27 31.86
C ARG A 251 -9.41 1.20 31.77
N HIS A 252 -9.79 1.61 30.56
CA HIS A 252 -10.80 2.66 30.35
C HIS A 252 -11.98 2.20 29.48
N GLY A 253 -12.02 0.92 29.08
CA GLY A 253 -13.07 0.38 28.19
C GLY A 253 -14.48 0.39 28.80
N ASP A 254 -14.59 0.60 30.11
CA ASP A 254 -15.88 0.73 30.81
C ASP A 254 -16.54 2.12 30.56
N LEU A 255 -15.80 3.09 30.05
CA LEU A 255 -16.37 4.39 29.68
C LEU A 255 -17.42 4.19 28.57
N PRO A 256 -18.65 4.71 28.76
CA PRO A 256 -19.76 4.43 27.83
C PRO A 256 -19.46 4.76 26.38
N ILE A 257 -18.71 5.84 26.13
CA ILE A 257 -18.33 6.29 24.79
C ILE A 257 -17.35 5.31 24.14
N LEU A 258 -16.28 4.91 24.84
CA LEU A 258 -15.28 3.98 24.31
C LEU A 258 -15.89 2.60 24.06
N ARG A 259 -16.74 2.15 24.98
CA ARG A 259 -17.50 0.90 24.84
C ARG A 259 -18.41 0.93 23.61
N ALA A 260 -19.14 2.02 23.42
CA ALA A 260 -20.06 2.14 22.29
C ALA A 260 -19.32 2.17 20.93
N LEU A 261 -18.17 2.86 20.85
CA LEU A 261 -17.40 3.02 19.62
C LEU A 261 -16.52 1.79 19.31
N PHE A 262 -15.75 1.33 20.28
CA PHE A 262 -14.69 0.33 20.07
C PHE A 262 -15.01 -1.03 20.70
N GLY A 263 -16.11 -1.16 21.46
CA GLY A 263 -16.48 -2.36 22.19
C GLY A 263 -15.60 -2.61 23.41
N ILE A 264 -15.69 -3.84 23.93
CA ILE A 264 -14.94 -4.31 25.10
C ILE A 264 -14.23 -5.63 24.79
N GLY A 265 -13.17 -5.92 25.54
CA GLY A 265 -12.41 -7.16 25.40
C GLY A 265 -11.27 -7.07 24.38
N LYS A 266 -10.66 -8.24 24.11
CA LYS A 266 -9.53 -8.32 23.19
C LYS A 266 -9.92 -7.84 21.78
N GLY A 267 -9.05 -7.03 21.15
CA GLY A 267 -9.28 -6.42 19.84
C GLY A 267 -9.92 -5.03 19.89
N SER A 268 -10.39 -4.57 21.07
CA SER A 268 -10.92 -3.22 21.21
C SER A 268 -9.81 -2.15 21.07
N GLY A 269 -8.60 -2.44 21.55
CA GLY A 269 -7.42 -1.59 21.32
C GLY A 269 -7.02 -1.53 19.84
N ALA A 270 -7.12 -2.65 19.12
CA ALA A 270 -6.91 -2.66 17.68
C ALA A 270 -7.97 -1.83 16.94
N ALA A 271 -9.25 -1.85 17.36
CA ALA A 271 -10.30 -0.98 16.82
C ALA A 271 -9.99 0.51 17.07
N LEU A 272 -9.53 0.86 18.27
CA LEU A 272 -9.06 2.21 18.58
C LEU A 272 -7.88 2.63 17.68
N MET A 273 -6.92 1.73 17.46
CA MET A 273 -5.77 2.01 16.58
C MET A 273 -6.22 2.22 15.13
N LEU A 274 -7.17 1.42 14.60
CA LEU A 274 -7.76 1.65 13.28
C LEU A 274 -8.38 3.04 13.18
N PHE A 275 -9.10 3.49 14.21
CA PHE A 275 -9.62 4.85 14.25
C PHE A 275 -8.51 5.91 14.20
N ILE A 276 -7.45 5.75 14.98
CA ILE A 276 -6.28 6.65 14.96
C ILE A 276 -5.63 6.68 13.57
N LEU A 277 -5.50 5.52 12.91
CA LEU A 277 -4.96 5.43 11.55
C LEU A 277 -5.86 6.14 10.54
N GLY A 278 -7.18 6.00 10.67
CA GLY A 278 -8.15 6.71 9.83
C GLY A 278 -8.04 8.24 9.97
N VAL A 279 -7.91 8.74 11.20
CA VAL A 279 -7.69 10.16 11.48
C VAL A 279 -6.33 10.61 10.92
N THR A 280 -5.27 9.86 11.18
CA THR A 280 -3.91 10.20 10.74
C THR A 280 -3.82 10.22 9.21
N GLY A 281 -4.34 9.19 8.53
CA GLY A 281 -4.36 9.11 7.07
C GLY A 281 -5.17 10.25 6.45
N SER A 282 -6.35 10.56 7.02
CA SER A 282 -7.18 11.67 6.58
C SER A 282 -6.49 13.02 6.77
N LEU A 283 -5.81 13.24 7.90
CA LEU A 283 -5.05 14.47 8.16
C LEU A 283 -3.90 14.63 7.17
N ILE A 284 -3.14 13.57 6.88
CA ILE A 284 -2.09 13.59 5.86
C ILE A 284 -2.68 14.02 4.51
N CYS A 285 -3.81 13.44 4.10
CA CYS A 285 -4.46 13.78 2.84
C CYS A 285 -4.93 15.25 2.80
N ILE A 286 -5.50 15.76 3.89
CA ILE A 286 -5.98 17.15 3.99
C ILE A 286 -4.82 18.14 3.95
N ILE A 287 -3.78 17.91 4.75
CA ILE A 287 -2.61 18.80 4.84
C ILE A 287 -1.88 18.84 3.49
N VAL A 288 -1.62 17.68 2.91
CA VAL A 288 -0.93 17.60 1.63
C VAL A 288 -1.80 18.11 0.48
N GLY A 289 -3.11 17.78 0.48
CA GLY A 289 -4.06 18.33 -0.47
C GLY A 289 -4.10 19.86 -0.44
N GLY A 290 -4.05 20.47 0.75
CA GLY A 290 -3.94 21.91 0.92
C GLY A 290 -2.66 22.51 0.32
N ARG A 291 -1.53 21.82 0.46
CA ARG A 291 -0.25 22.22 -0.18
C ARG A 291 -0.26 22.01 -1.69
N LEU A 292 -0.79 20.89 -2.16
CA LEU A 292 -0.82 20.54 -3.58
C LEU A 292 -1.79 21.41 -4.40
N LYS A 293 -2.83 21.95 -3.81
CA LYS A 293 -3.75 22.92 -4.48
C LYS A 293 -3.01 24.13 -5.07
N LYS A 294 -1.81 24.45 -4.57
CA LYS A 294 -0.99 25.56 -5.08
C LYS A 294 -0.29 25.21 -6.41
N TYR A 295 -0.24 23.94 -6.76
CA TYR A 295 0.44 23.47 -7.98
C TYR A 295 -0.62 23.01 -8.99
N HIS A 296 -0.72 23.75 -10.11
CA HIS A 296 -1.50 23.29 -11.25
C HIS A 296 -0.61 22.40 -12.13
N TYR A 297 -1.02 21.15 -12.29
CA TYR A 297 -0.38 20.23 -13.23
C TYR A 297 -1.08 20.41 -14.58
N ASN A 298 -0.44 21.15 -15.52
CA ASN A 298 -0.84 21.20 -16.91
C ASN A 298 -0.16 20.04 -17.65
N GLU A 299 -0.95 19.12 -18.22
CA GLU A 299 -0.43 18.19 -19.22
C GLU A 299 -0.03 19.00 -20.44
N MET A 300 1.28 19.03 -20.74
CA MET A 300 1.79 19.51 -22.03
C MET A 300 1.53 18.48 -23.10
#